data_82efe93ceadb9c5200e7295ec10caaa5
#
_entry.id   82efe93ceadb9c5200e7295ec10caaa5
#
_cell.length_a   1.000
_cell.length_b   1.000
_cell.length_c   1.000
_cell.angle_alpha   90.00
_cell.angle_beta   90.00
_cell.angle_gamma   90.00
#
_symmetry.space_group_name_H-M   'P 1'
#
loop_
_entity.id
_entity.type
_entity.pdbx_description
1 polymer ?
#
loop_
_entity_poly.entity_id
_entity_poly.type
_entity_poly.pdbx_seq_one_letter_code
_entity_poly.pdbx_strand_id
1 'polypeptide(L)'
;MVDIVIVNWNSNEYLLKCVQSIIRDNNEQYVNKIIIIDNNSSDYSLSLIPKHPKIIIIQNKQNQGFSRACNQGFELCKASYTLLLNPDAQLMNNTLHECIYCMEQINAFDVLGVTLLNDEGKITCSCSRFPSPIRYFYDASGLSKVAPRVFTPALLMTDWDHKTSRYVDQVMGAFMFMQTSIFEKIGFFDEQFFVYYEELDFSRRLFANGGKSYFSSNIKAIHSGGGTTKNVKATRLFLNLQSRLLYAKKHFSGGGYNFVKFCTFFIEPITRNVLLMLRGNFREIKNVFQAYILLIKNKA
;
A
#
# COMPACT_ATOMS: atom_id res chain seq x y z
N MET A 1 22.61 0.00 -6.83
CA MET A 1 22.40 0.47 -5.43
C MET A 1 20.95 0.88 -5.23
N VAL A 2 20.43 0.77 -4.01
CA VAL A 2 19.03 0.99 -3.63
C VAL A 2 18.94 2.03 -2.53
N ASP A 3 18.08 3.04 -2.68
CA ASP A 3 17.61 3.88 -1.60
C ASP A 3 16.29 3.30 -1.06
N ILE A 4 16.17 3.15 0.25
CA ILE A 4 14.99 2.55 0.89
C ILE A 4 14.24 3.63 1.65
N VAL A 5 12.96 3.79 1.36
CA VAL A 5 12.06 4.74 2.01
C VAL A 5 11.11 3.97 2.92
N ILE A 6 11.08 4.35 4.20
CA ILE A 6 10.21 3.77 5.22
C ILE A 6 9.42 4.91 5.86
N VAL A 7 8.09 4.85 5.81
CA VAL A 7 7.24 5.80 6.53
C VAL A 7 6.82 5.18 7.85
N ASN A 8 7.28 5.78 8.95
CA ASN A 8 6.96 5.34 10.31
C ASN A 8 5.77 6.13 10.88
N TRP A 9 4.82 5.43 11.48
CA TRP A 9 3.77 6.01 12.31
C TRP A 9 3.29 4.98 13.34
N ASN A 10 3.75 5.13 14.59
CA ASN A 10 3.39 4.27 15.72
C ASN A 10 3.57 2.76 15.43
N SER A 11 4.72 2.38 14.92
CA SER A 11 5.01 1.02 14.50
C SER A 11 5.67 0.14 15.57
N ASN A 12 5.90 0.69 16.78
CA ASN A 12 6.50 -0.04 17.90
C ASN A 12 7.81 -0.76 17.48
N GLU A 13 7.93 -2.04 17.79
CA GLU A 13 9.10 -2.85 17.44
C GLU A 13 9.20 -3.24 15.96
N TYR A 14 8.14 -3.04 15.18
CA TYR A 14 8.16 -3.39 13.77
C TYR A 14 9.23 -2.63 13.00
N LEU A 15 9.35 -1.31 13.25
CA LEU A 15 10.38 -0.50 12.59
C LEU A 15 11.80 -1.04 12.85
N LEU A 16 12.11 -1.43 14.09
CA LEU A 16 13.41 -2.02 14.42
C LEU A 16 13.65 -3.30 13.62
N LYS A 17 12.68 -4.22 13.58
CA LYS A 17 12.77 -5.48 12.84
C LYS A 17 12.95 -5.24 11.34
N CYS A 18 12.21 -4.27 10.78
CA CYS A 18 12.35 -3.85 9.39
C CYS A 18 13.78 -3.37 9.11
N VAL A 19 14.28 -2.39 9.87
CA VAL A 19 15.64 -1.84 9.70
C VAL A 19 16.71 -2.93 9.89
N GLN A 20 16.56 -3.78 10.90
CA GLN A 20 17.49 -4.89 11.14
C GLN A 20 17.54 -5.87 9.96
N SER A 21 16.43 -6.15 9.29
CA SER A 21 16.39 -7.02 8.12
C SER A 21 17.12 -6.44 6.89
N ILE A 22 17.27 -5.11 6.86
CA ILE A 22 17.99 -4.39 5.80
C ILE A 22 19.49 -4.38 6.06
N ILE A 23 19.92 -4.10 7.30
CA ILE A 23 21.34 -3.96 7.67
C ILE A 23 22.01 -5.27 8.09
N ARG A 24 21.24 -6.36 8.17
CA ARG A 24 21.77 -7.71 8.39
C ARG A 24 21.90 -8.45 7.06
N ASP A 25 22.68 -9.50 7.08
CA ASP A 25 22.88 -10.41 5.96
C ASP A 25 23.41 -9.71 4.69
N ASN A 26 23.12 -10.31 3.54
CA ASN A 26 23.65 -9.85 2.26
C ASN A 26 22.90 -8.66 1.65
N ASN A 27 21.88 -8.09 2.31
CA ASN A 27 21.14 -6.97 1.76
C ASN A 27 21.92 -5.64 1.87
N GLU A 28 22.64 -5.42 2.97
CA GLU A 28 23.28 -4.13 3.26
C GLU A 28 24.26 -3.65 2.19
N GLN A 29 24.96 -4.56 1.50
CA GLN A 29 25.91 -4.21 0.45
C GLN A 29 25.24 -3.53 -0.77
N TYR A 30 23.95 -3.73 -0.99
CA TYR A 30 23.17 -3.12 -2.05
C TYR A 30 22.51 -1.81 -1.65
N VAL A 31 22.52 -1.47 -0.35
CA VAL A 31 21.86 -0.27 0.19
C VAL A 31 22.78 0.94 0.09
N ASN A 32 22.26 2.03 -0.49
CA ASN A 32 22.89 3.35 -0.46
C ASN A 32 22.43 4.10 0.80
N LYS A 33 21.11 4.28 0.99
CA LYS A 33 20.50 4.95 2.15
C LYS A 33 19.26 4.23 2.63
N ILE A 34 18.98 4.35 3.93
CA ILE A 34 17.69 4.00 4.57
C ILE A 34 17.09 5.30 5.07
N ILE A 35 16.04 5.76 4.42
CA ILE A 35 15.38 7.04 4.69
C ILE A 35 14.12 6.75 5.47
N ILE A 36 14.10 7.09 6.75
CA ILE A 36 12.97 6.89 7.65
C ILE A 36 12.27 8.23 7.82
N ILE A 37 11.02 8.32 7.36
CA ILE A 37 10.15 9.47 7.58
C ILE A 37 9.21 9.14 8.74
N ASP A 38 9.49 9.73 9.89
CA ASP A 38 8.60 9.60 11.04
C ASP A 38 7.45 10.59 10.94
N ASN A 39 6.26 10.07 10.81
CA ASN A 39 5.07 10.87 10.56
C ASN A 39 4.36 11.28 11.88
N ASN A 40 5.18 11.82 12.83
CA ASN A 40 4.74 12.23 14.17
C ASN A 40 4.27 11.05 15.02
N SER A 41 5.13 10.06 15.20
CA SER A 41 4.85 8.94 16.11
C SER A 41 4.88 9.40 17.57
N SER A 42 4.01 8.82 18.38
CA SER A 42 3.95 9.02 19.83
C SER A 42 4.45 7.82 20.64
N ASP A 43 4.84 6.74 19.93
CA ASP A 43 5.40 5.54 20.52
C ASP A 43 6.94 5.59 20.60
N TYR A 44 7.55 4.50 21.04
CA TYR A 44 8.99 4.39 21.20
C TYR A 44 9.74 3.88 19.93
N SER A 45 9.06 3.71 18.81
CA SER A 45 9.61 3.07 17.59
C SER A 45 10.93 3.69 17.13
N LEU A 46 11.06 5.04 17.13
CA LEU A 46 12.29 5.72 16.73
C LEU A 46 13.44 5.53 17.72
N SER A 47 13.15 5.42 19.00
CA SER A 47 14.19 5.29 20.03
C SER A 47 14.94 3.95 19.95
N LEU A 48 14.35 2.96 19.29
CA LEU A 48 14.95 1.64 19.08
C LEU A 48 15.91 1.59 17.89
N ILE A 49 15.91 2.60 17.01
CA ILE A 49 16.69 2.57 15.77
C ILE A 49 18.18 2.78 16.08
N PRO A 50 19.05 1.84 15.65
CA PRO A 50 20.48 1.95 15.89
C PRO A 50 21.08 3.10 15.10
N LYS A 51 22.13 3.71 15.64
CA LYS A 51 22.98 4.64 14.88
C LYS A 51 23.69 3.87 13.78
N HIS A 52 23.48 4.28 12.53
CA HIS A 52 24.08 3.64 11.37
C HIS A 52 24.34 4.68 10.28
N PRO A 53 25.50 4.66 9.58
CA PRO A 53 25.89 5.71 8.63
C PRO A 53 24.94 5.82 7.42
N LYS A 54 24.23 4.75 7.07
CA LYS A 54 23.28 4.75 5.95
C LYS A 54 21.87 5.20 6.37
N ILE A 55 21.57 5.38 7.66
CA ILE A 55 20.23 5.74 8.15
C ILE A 55 20.08 7.25 8.24
N ILE A 56 19.04 7.77 7.61
CA ILE A 56 18.60 9.16 7.69
C ILE A 56 17.20 9.16 8.29
N ILE A 57 16.97 9.95 9.34
CA ILE A 57 15.66 10.08 10.00
C ILE A 57 15.16 11.51 9.83
N ILE A 58 13.96 11.66 9.30
CA ILE A 58 13.23 12.94 9.21
C ILE A 58 11.96 12.82 10.06
N GLN A 59 11.80 13.73 11.01
CA GLN A 59 10.65 13.76 11.92
C GLN A 59 9.70 14.88 11.54
N ASN A 60 8.47 14.53 11.19
CA ASN A 60 7.41 15.49 10.91
C ASN A 60 6.79 15.99 12.23
N LYS A 61 6.45 17.27 12.29
CA LYS A 61 5.78 17.87 13.46
C LYS A 61 4.32 17.44 13.63
N GLN A 62 3.73 16.87 12.58
CA GLN A 62 2.36 16.34 12.55
C GLN A 62 2.26 15.22 11.52
N ASN A 63 1.27 14.34 11.64
CA ASN A 63 0.99 13.33 10.64
C ASN A 63 0.48 14.01 9.35
N GLN A 64 1.29 13.98 8.30
CA GLN A 64 1.01 14.62 7.01
C GLN A 64 0.31 13.69 6.00
N GLY A 65 0.01 12.44 6.40
CA GLY A 65 -0.45 11.38 5.51
C GLY A 65 0.70 10.59 4.90
N PHE A 66 0.34 9.43 4.35
CA PHE A 66 1.32 8.48 3.83
C PHE A 66 1.96 8.97 2.53
N SER A 67 1.15 9.48 1.58
CA SER A 67 1.64 9.96 0.29
C SER A 67 2.70 11.04 0.42
N ARG A 68 2.42 12.06 1.24
CA ARG A 68 3.35 13.17 1.46
C ARG A 68 4.62 12.73 2.17
N ALA A 69 4.49 11.85 3.16
CA ALA A 69 5.66 11.29 3.83
C ALA A 69 6.53 10.43 2.88
N CYS A 70 5.90 9.63 2.00
CA CYS A 70 6.63 8.92 0.95
C CYS A 70 7.38 9.89 0.02
N ASN A 71 6.73 10.96 -0.42
CA ASN A 71 7.31 11.95 -1.32
C ASN A 71 8.55 12.63 -0.68
N GLN A 72 8.50 12.98 0.60
CA GLN A 72 9.67 13.49 1.33
C GLN A 72 10.86 12.51 1.26
N GLY A 73 10.59 11.21 1.34
CA GLY A 73 11.61 10.18 1.18
C GLY A 73 12.10 10.06 -0.26
N PHE A 74 11.20 10.07 -1.23
CA PHE A 74 11.53 9.95 -2.66
C PHE A 74 12.40 11.10 -3.17
N GLU A 75 12.20 12.32 -2.69
CA GLU A 75 13.04 13.48 -3.02
C GLU A 75 14.51 13.29 -2.66
N LEU A 76 14.81 12.47 -1.66
CA LEU A 76 16.17 12.16 -1.21
C LEU A 76 16.80 10.97 -1.93
N CYS A 77 16.04 10.23 -2.71
CA CYS A 77 16.51 9.08 -3.45
C CYS A 77 17.34 9.52 -4.65
N LYS A 78 18.57 8.96 -4.77
CA LYS A 78 19.52 9.23 -5.85
C LYS A 78 20.14 7.96 -6.43
N ALA A 79 19.94 6.80 -5.79
CA ALA A 79 20.40 5.52 -6.27
C ALA A 79 19.60 5.08 -7.52
N SER A 80 20.10 4.10 -8.26
CA SER A 80 19.44 3.57 -9.47
C SER A 80 18.04 3.03 -9.19
N TYR A 81 17.85 2.48 -7.98
CA TYR A 81 16.59 1.89 -7.55
C TYR A 81 16.11 2.51 -6.24
N THR A 82 14.80 2.60 -6.11
CA THR A 82 14.10 2.99 -4.87
C THR A 82 13.21 1.84 -4.42
N LEU A 83 13.29 1.50 -3.13
CA LEU A 83 12.35 0.58 -2.47
C LEU A 83 11.49 1.36 -1.49
N LEU A 84 10.18 1.42 -1.72
CA LEU A 84 9.22 1.77 -0.69
C LEU A 84 8.95 0.51 0.14
N LEU A 85 9.17 0.58 1.44
CA LEU A 85 9.02 -0.54 2.37
C LEU A 85 8.22 -0.11 3.60
N ASN A 86 7.17 -0.87 3.93
CA ASN A 86 6.42 -0.60 5.16
C ASN A 86 7.25 -0.93 6.40
N PRO A 87 7.03 -0.23 7.53
CA PRO A 87 7.75 -0.48 8.77
C PRO A 87 7.45 -1.86 9.39
N ASP A 88 6.36 -2.53 8.98
CA ASP A 88 6.00 -3.90 9.38
C ASP A 88 6.35 -4.96 8.32
N ALA A 89 7.22 -4.59 7.37
CA ALA A 89 7.81 -5.52 6.41
C ALA A 89 9.28 -5.82 6.75
N GLN A 90 9.75 -7.00 6.37
CA GLN A 90 11.14 -7.45 6.59
C GLN A 90 11.67 -8.10 5.32
N LEU A 91 12.88 -7.74 4.95
CA LEU A 91 13.60 -8.41 3.87
C LEU A 91 14.05 -9.79 4.31
N MET A 92 14.07 -10.74 3.39
CA MET A 92 14.75 -12.01 3.56
C MET A 92 16.20 -11.92 3.06
N ASN A 93 17.00 -12.93 3.30
CA ASN A 93 18.36 -12.97 2.81
C ASN A 93 18.38 -12.84 1.26
N ASN A 94 19.27 -12.00 0.76
CA ASN A 94 19.45 -11.70 -0.67
C ASN A 94 18.25 -11.01 -1.39
N THR A 95 17.21 -10.58 -0.70
CA THR A 95 16.02 -9.98 -1.35
C THR A 95 16.39 -8.82 -2.28
N LEU A 96 17.30 -7.91 -1.87
CA LEU A 96 17.71 -6.78 -2.72
C LEU A 96 18.50 -7.21 -3.93
N HIS A 97 19.40 -8.20 -3.79
CA HIS A 97 20.13 -8.77 -4.92
C HIS A 97 19.18 -9.37 -5.96
N GLU A 98 18.24 -10.18 -5.50
CA GLU A 98 17.24 -10.82 -6.37
C GLU A 98 16.33 -9.79 -7.06
N CYS A 99 15.96 -8.70 -6.39
CA CYS A 99 15.19 -7.62 -7.00
C CYS A 99 15.98 -6.91 -8.10
N ILE A 100 17.24 -6.52 -7.84
CA ILE A 100 18.11 -5.89 -8.83
C ILE A 100 18.31 -6.82 -10.03
N TYR A 101 18.66 -8.08 -9.77
CA TYR A 101 18.85 -9.08 -10.83
C TYR A 101 17.59 -9.25 -11.67
N CYS A 102 16.42 -9.35 -11.06
CA CYS A 102 15.15 -9.47 -11.77
C CYS A 102 14.87 -8.25 -12.67
N MET A 103 15.12 -7.02 -12.16
CA MET A 103 14.95 -5.79 -12.93
C MET A 103 15.89 -5.74 -14.15
N GLU A 104 17.15 -6.16 -13.98
CA GLU A 104 18.16 -6.13 -15.03
C GLU A 104 17.94 -7.22 -16.09
N GLN A 105 17.55 -8.44 -15.68
CA GLN A 105 17.37 -9.56 -16.60
C GLN A 105 16.11 -9.45 -17.45
N ILE A 106 15.00 -9.03 -16.87
CA ILE A 106 13.73 -8.93 -17.61
C ILE A 106 13.64 -7.60 -18.36
N ASN A 107 14.12 -6.49 -17.76
CA ASN A 107 14.19 -5.13 -18.32
C ASN A 107 12.94 -4.69 -19.13
N ALA A 108 11.76 -5.16 -18.71
CA ALA A 108 10.50 -4.93 -19.41
C ALA A 108 9.39 -4.37 -18.50
N PHE A 109 9.75 -3.92 -17.29
CA PHE A 109 8.86 -3.30 -16.32
C PHE A 109 9.59 -2.26 -15.47
N ASP A 110 8.86 -1.37 -14.86
CA ASP A 110 9.36 -0.23 -14.08
C ASP A 110 9.23 -0.44 -12.58
N VAL A 111 8.26 -1.25 -12.16
CA VAL A 111 7.93 -1.53 -10.76
C VAL A 111 7.85 -3.03 -10.53
N LEU A 112 8.51 -3.49 -9.46
CA LEU A 112 8.55 -4.88 -9.03
C LEU A 112 7.89 -5.04 -7.66
N GLY A 113 6.93 -5.96 -7.57
CA GLY A 113 6.43 -6.52 -6.33
C GLY A 113 6.92 -7.94 -6.12
N VAL A 114 6.91 -8.38 -4.87
CA VAL A 114 7.39 -9.70 -4.45
C VAL A 114 6.34 -10.46 -3.68
N THR A 115 6.53 -11.75 -3.50
CA THR A 115 5.69 -12.56 -2.61
C THR A 115 5.82 -12.08 -1.17
N LEU A 116 4.73 -11.60 -0.61
CA LEU A 116 4.65 -11.22 0.80
C LEU A 116 4.12 -12.40 1.63
N LEU A 117 4.88 -12.76 2.65
CA LEU A 117 4.51 -13.79 3.62
C LEU A 117 4.04 -13.12 4.92
N ASN A 118 2.98 -13.64 5.53
CA ASN A 118 2.62 -13.23 6.87
C ASN A 118 3.55 -13.88 7.91
N ASP A 119 3.37 -13.55 9.19
CA ASP A 119 4.17 -14.09 10.31
C ASP A 119 4.09 -15.63 10.46
N GLU A 120 3.07 -16.26 9.85
CA GLU A 120 2.92 -17.71 9.79
C GLU A 120 3.59 -18.33 8.54
N GLY A 121 4.27 -17.53 7.71
CA GLY A 121 4.89 -17.98 6.47
C GLY A 121 3.91 -18.25 5.31
N LYS A 122 2.63 -17.83 5.43
CA LYS A 122 1.62 -17.99 4.37
C LYS A 122 1.68 -16.82 3.39
N ILE A 123 1.51 -17.13 2.10
CA ILE A 123 1.41 -16.12 1.03
C ILE A 123 0.18 -15.25 1.27
N THR A 124 0.37 -13.93 1.21
CA THR A 124 -0.70 -12.94 1.29
C THR A 124 -0.96 -12.31 -0.08
N CYS A 125 -2.18 -11.82 -0.29
CA CYS A 125 -2.52 -11.08 -1.50
C CYS A 125 -1.82 -9.70 -1.46
N SER A 126 -0.89 -9.48 -2.40
CA SER A 126 -0.06 -8.27 -2.48
C SER A 126 -0.17 -7.52 -3.81
N CYS A 127 -1.12 -7.93 -4.66
CA CYS A 127 -1.37 -7.28 -5.94
C CYS A 127 -2.82 -6.81 -6.05
N SER A 128 -3.01 -5.73 -6.78
CA SER A 128 -4.32 -5.20 -7.09
C SER A 128 -4.49 -5.00 -8.60
N ARG A 129 -5.74 -4.91 -9.02
CA ARG A 129 -6.13 -4.52 -10.37
C ARG A 129 -6.65 -3.10 -10.39
N PHE A 130 -6.63 -2.47 -11.56
CA PHE A 130 -7.34 -1.21 -11.72
C PHE A 130 -8.85 -1.46 -11.60
N PRO A 131 -9.49 -0.73 -10.68
CA PRO A 131 -10.91 -0.93 -10.44
C PRO A 131 -11.76 -0.39 -11.60
N SER A 132 -13.00 -0.88 -11.65
CA SER A 132 -14.04 -0.31 -12.49
C SER A 132 -15.28 -0.01 -11.67
N PRO A 133 -16.19 0.88 -12.12
CA PRO A 133 -17.40 1.22 -11.38
C PRO A 133 -18.23 -0.02 -11.02
N ILE A 134 -18.37 -0.98 -11.94
CA ILE A 134 -19.14 -2.21 -11.70
C ILE A 134 -18.51 -3.11 -10.62
N ARG A 135 -17.18 -3.18 -10.54
CA ARG A 135 -16.52 -3.96 -9.50
C ARG A 135 -16.68 -3.32 -8.11
N TYR A 136 -16.73 -1.99 -8.02
CA TYR A 136 -17.08 -1.32 -6.77
C TYR A 136 -18.53 -1.65 -6.34
N PHE A 137 -19.45 -1.80 -7.26
CA PHE A 137 -20.79 -2.31 -6.95
C PHE A 137 -20.74 -3.74 -6.40
N TYR A 138 -19.93 -4.63 -6.97
CA TYR A 138 -19.77 -6.00 -6.46
C TYR A 138 -19.24 -6.02 -5.03
N ASP A 139 -18.30 -5.13 -4.70
CA ASP A 139 -17.79 -5.00 -3.33
C ASP A 139 -18.84 -4.38 -2.40
N ALA A 140 -19.50 -3.31 -2.82
CA ALA A 140 -20.51 -2.61 -2.04
C ALA A 140 -21.73 -3.47 -1.72
N SER A 141 -22.17 -4.30 -2.67
CA SER A 141 -23.29 -5.24 -2.51
C SER A 141 -22.93 -6.54 -1.79
N GLY A 142 -21.61 -6.80 -1.59
CA GLY A 142 -21.13 -8.04 -1.01
C GLY A 142 -21.04 -9.23 -1.97
N LEU A 143 -21.41 -9.06 -3.24
CA LEU A 143 -21.36 -10.12 -4.26
C LEU A 143 -19.93 -10.67 -4.44
N SER A 144 -18.92 -9.81 -4.38
CA SER A 144 -17.52 -10.22 -4.46
C SER A 144 -17.06 -11.15 -3.31
N LYS A 145 -17.78 -11.15 -2.18
CA LYS A 145 -17.50 -12.07 -1.05
C LYS A 145 -18.22 -13.41 -1.19
N VAL A 146 -19.37 -13.42 -1.84
CA VAL A 146 -20.18 -14.62 -2.02
C VAL A 146 -19.66 -15.47 -3.17
N ALA A 147 -19.34 -14.84 -4.31
CA ALA A 147 -18.87 -15.53 -5.50
C ALA A 147 -17.72 -14.74 -6.18
N PRO A 148 -16.50 -14.70 -5.58
CA PRO A 148 -15.39 -13.86 -6.05
C PRO A 148 -14.87 -14.26 -7.44
N ARG A 149 -15.11 -15.48 -7.89
CA ARG A 149 -14.72 -15.93 -9.24
C ARG A 149 -15.64 -15.36 -10.33
N VAL A 150 -16.89 -15.03 -9.98
CA VAL A 150 -17.89 -14.43 -10.89
C VAL A 150 -17.90 -12.92 -10.73
N PHE A 151 -18.01 -12.45 -9.50
CA PHE A 151 -18.03 -11.04 -9.13
C PHE A 151 -16.68 -10.65 -8.57
N THR A 152 -15.71 -10.43 -9.46
CA THR A 152 -14.32 -10.16 -9.03
C THR A 152 -14.23 -8.89 -8.17
N PRO A 153 -13.45 -8.91 -7.07
CA PRO A 153 -13.24 -7.73 -6.21
C PRO A 153 -12.70 -6.52 -6.99
N ALA A 154 -12.99 -5.32 -6.50
CA ALA A 154 -12.58 -4.08 -7.18
C ALA A 154 -11.07 -3.92 -7.25
N LEU A 155 -10.37 -4.26 -6.19
CA LEU A 155 -8.92 -4.04 -6.05
C LEU A 155 -8.15 -5.36 -5.94
N LEU A 156 -8.13 -5.94 -4.75
CA LEU A 156 -7.27 -7.08 -4.43
C LEU A 156 -7.53 -8.29 -5.33
N MET A 157 -6.46 -8.85 -5.86
CA MET A 157 -6.48 -10.02 -6.74
C MET A 157 -6.57 -11.33 -5.92
N THR A 158 -7.62 -11.45 -5.08
CA THR A 158 -7.86 -12.64 -4.24
C THR A 158 -8.34 -13.86 -5.02
N ASP A 159 -8.65 -13.70 -6.29
CA ASP A 159 -8.99 -14.74 -7.25
C ASP A 159 -7.75 -15.45 -7.84
N TRP A 160 -6.55 -15.07 -7.39
CA TRP A 160 -5.26 -15.65 -7.78
C TRP A 160 -4.41 -15.97 -6.54
N ASP A 161 -3.67 -17.08 -6.57
CA ASP A 161 -2.92 -17.62 -5.43
C ASP A 161 -1.53 -17.02 -5.23
N HIS A 162 -1.10 -16.09 -6.08
CA HIS A 162 0.22 -15.43 -6.05
C HIS A 162 1.43 -16.39 -6.15
N LYS A 163 1.26 -17.58 -6.74
CA LYS A 163 2.34 -18.57 -6.89
C LYS A 163 3.07 -18.50 -8.23
N THR A 164 2.63 -17.64 -9.14
CA THR A 164 3.23 -17.49 -10.46
C THR A 164 3.59 -16.03 -10.71
N SER A 165 4.76 -15.80 -11.30
CA SER A 165 5.19 -14.45 -11.68
C SER A 165 4.41 -13.95 -12.90
N ARG A 166 4.01 -12.67 -12.88
CA ARG A 166 3.22 -12.08 -13.97
C ARG A 166 3.18 -10.55 -13.93
N TYR A 167 2.79 -9.95 -15.03
CA TYR A 167 2.40 -8.53 -15.02
C TYR A 167 1.10 -8.34 -14.24
N VAL A 168 1.05 -7.26 -13.46
CA VAL A 168 -0.11 -6.86 -12.65
C VAL A 168 -0.36 -5.36 -12.81
N ASP A 169 -1.56 -4.92 -12.51
CA ASP A 169 -1.88 -3.50 -12.63
C ASP A 169 -1.18 -2.67 -11.52
N GLN A 170 -1.07 -3.23 -10.30
CA GLN A 170 -0.46 -2.57 -9.16
C GLN A 170 0.09 -3.59 -8.17
N VAL A 171 1.26 -3.31 -7.60
CA VAL A 171 1.84 -4.00 -6.46
C VAL A 171 1.61 -3.19 -5.19
N MET A 172 1.45 -3.85 -4.04
CA MET A 172 1.16 -3.18 -2.76
C MET A 172 2.35 -2.34 -2.29
N GLY A 173 2.07 -1.13 -1.78
CA GLY A 173 3.07 -0.22 -1.23
C GLY A 173 3.83 -0.75 0.00
N ALA A 174 3.43 -1.91 0.53
CA ALA A 174 4.18 -2.57 1.60
C ALA A 174 5.59 -3.02 1.16
N PHE A 175 5.75 -3.33 -0.13
CA PHE A 175 7.02 -3.60 -0.80
C PHE A 175 6.89 -3.20 -2.28
N MET A 176 7.43 -2.05 -2.65
CA MET A 176 7.36 -1.54 -4.01
C MET A 176 8.77 -1.15 -4.45
N PHE A 177 9.41 -2.02 -5.24
CA PHE A 177 10.75 -1.81 -5.77
C PHE A 177 10.67 -1.23 -7.17
N MET A 178 11.40 -0.14 -7.45
CA MET A 178 11.24 0.58 -8.71
C MET A 178 12.54 1.23 -9.18
N GLN A 179 12.64 1.49 -10.48
CA GLN A 179 13.68 2.36 -11.02
C GLN A 179 13.43 3.79 -10.52
N THR A 180 14.44 4.44 -9.95
CA THR A 180 14.30 5.81 -9.40
C THR A 180 13.93 6.82 -10.49
N SER A 181 14.38 6.62 -11.73
CA SER A 181 14.04 7.46 -12.89
C SER A 181 12.53 7.52 -13.21
N ILE A 182 11.73 6.62 -12.65
CA ILE A 182 10.27 6.64 -12.81
C ILE A 182 9.66 7.95 -12.30
N PHE A 183 10.24 8.55 -11.25
CA PHE A 183 9.76 9.80 -10.69
C PHE A 183 9.88 10.97 -11.65
N GLU A 184 10.87 10.96 -12.54
CA GLU A 184 11.02 11.98 -13.59
C GLU A 184 9.94 11.84 -14.66
N LYS A 185 9.50 10.61 -14.93
CA LYS A 185 8.50 10.31 -15.98
C LYS A 185 7.07 10.61 -15.56
N ILE A 186 6.69 10.25 -14.34
CA ILE A 186 5.28 10.29 -13.90
C ILE A 186 5.06 11.09 -12.60
N GLY A 187 6.13 11.65 -12.01
CA GLY A 187 6.08 12.34 -10.72
C GLY A 187 5.95 11.38 -9.54
N PHE A 188 5.84 11.94 -8.35
CA PHE A 188 5.65 11.23 -7.08
C PHE A 188 4.18 10.84 -6.85
N PHE A 189 3.86 10.40 -5.64
CA PHE A 189 2.49 10.14 -5.23
C PHE A 189 1.68 11.44 -5.20
N ASP A 190 0.38 11.34 -5.52
CA ASP A 190 -0.53 12.47 -5.40
C ASP A 190 -0.90 12.70 -3.93
N GLU A 191 -0.48 13.83 -3.37
CA GLU A 191 -0.67 14.18 -1.95
C GLU A 191 -2.12 14.47 -1.56
N GLN A 192 -3.06 14.53 -2.52
CA GLN A 192 -4.48 14.57 -2.22
C GLN A 192 -4.96 13.26 -1.54
N PHE A 193 -4.26 12.15 -1.78
CA PHE A 193 -4.47 10.90 -1.03
C PHE A 193 -3.72 11.00 0.30
N PHE A 194 -4.45 11.13 1.40
CA PHE A 194 -3.82 11.12 2.72
C PHE A 194 -3.21 9.75 3.04
N VAL A 195 -3.96 8.68 2.75
CA VAL A 195 -3.52 7.28 2.81
C VAL A 195 -4.51 6.42 2.02
N TYR A 196 -4.04 5.31 1.46
CA TYR A 196 -4.74 4.41 0.54
C TYR A 196 -4.99 5.02 -0.83
N TYR A 197 -4.86 4.20 -1.87
CA TYR A 197 -5.01 4.53 -3.29
C TYR A 197 -3.88 5.37 -3.90
N GLU A 198 -2.93 5.91 -3.14
CA GLU A 198 -1.78 6.63 -3.69
C GLU A 198 -0.94 5.77 -4.63
N GLU A 199 -0.60 4.55 -4.22
CA GLU A 199 0.13 3.61 -5.06
C GLU A 199 -0.70 3.08 -6.23
N LEU A 200 -2.02 3.02 -6.09
CA LEU A 200 -2.93 2.67 -7.18
C LEU A 200 -3.02 3.79 -8.22
N ASP A 201 -3.11 5.04 -7.78
CA ASP A 201 -3.05 6.22 -8.65
C ASP A 201 -1.72 6.30 -9.38
N PHE A 202 -0.62 6.10 -8.65
CA PHE A 202 0.73 6.07 -9.22
C PHE A 202 0.86 5.00 -10.30
N SER A 203 0.43 3.77 -10.02
CA SER A 203 0.45 2.66 -10.98
C SER A 203 -0.45 2.93 -12.19
N ARG A 204 -1.59 3.62 -11.99
CA ARG A 204 -2.47 4.01 -13.09
C ARG A 204 -1.82 5.06 -14.00
N ARG A 205 -1.12 6.06 -13.43
CA ARG A 205 -0.33 7.04 -14.19
C ARG A 205 0.84 6.37 -14.89
N LEU A 206 1.53 5.44 -14.23
CA LEU A 206 2.58 4.64 -14.83
C LEU A 206 2.07 3.92 -16.07
N PHE A 207 0.99 3.17 -15.95
CA PHE A 207 0.37 2.43 -17.05
C PHE A 207 -0.04 3.35 -18.22
N ALA A 208 -0.63 4.51 -17.92
CA ALA A 208 -1.01 5.50 -18.93
C ALA A 208 0.19 6.06 -19.71
N ASN A 209 1.41 6.01 -19.13
CA ASN A 209 2.67 6.41 -19.76
C ASN A 209 3.45 5.22 -20.34
N GLY A 210 2.80 4.05 -20.55
CA GLY A 210 3.39 2.87 -21.17
C GLY A 210 4.26 2.02 -20.23
N GLY A 211 4.36 2.39 -18.95
CA GLY A 211 5.10 1.62 -17.95
C GLY A 211 4.30 0.43 -17.42
N LYS A 212 5.00 -0.48 -16.74
CA LYS A 212 4.42 -1.76 -16.28
C LYS A 212 4.86 -2.10 -14.87
N SER A 213 3.97 -2.78 -14.14
CA SER A 213 4.27 -3.43 -12.86
C SER A 213 4.38 -4.94 -13.06
N TYR A 214 5.35 -5.56 -12.41
CA TYR A 214 5.58 -6.99 -12.44
C TYR A 214 5.61 -7.57 -11.02
N PHE A 215 5.02 -8.72 -10.83
CA PHE A 215 5.07 -9.49 -9.60
C PHE A 215 5.96 -10.70 -9.78
N SER A 216 6.96 -10.86 -8.92
CA SER A 216 7.81 -12.06 -8.85
C SER A 216 7.36 -12.98 -7.72
N SER A 217 6.98 -14.21 -8.07
CA SER A 217 6.64 -15.25 -7.09
C SER A 217 7.87 -15.87 -6.42
N ASN A 218 9.05 -15.70 -7.01
CA ASN A 218 10.30 -16.32 -6.54
C ASN A 218 10.96 -15.49 -5.44
N ILE A 219 10.86 -14.16 -5.50
CA ILE A 219 11.42 -13.25 -4.53
C ILE A 219 10.44 -13.10 -3.37
N LYS A 220 10.92 -13.10 -2.14
CA LYS A 220 10.07 -13.10 -0.95
C LYS A 220 10.48 -12.02 0.03
N ALA A 221 9.48 -11.49 0.75
CA ALA A 221 9.65 -10.66 1.93
C ALA A 221 8.56 -11.03 2.96
N ILE A 222 8.74 -10.66 4.21
CA ILE A 222 7.73 -10.83 5.25
C ILE A 222 6.95 -9.53 5.38
N HIS A 223 5.63 -9.61 5.60
CA HIS A 223 4.79 -8.45 5.91
C HIS A 223 3.73 -8.86 6.93
N SER A 224 3.91 -8.40 8.17
CA SER A 224 3.04 -8.76 9.30
C SER A 224 1.60 -8.25 9.15
N GLY A 225 1.43 -7.14 8.44
CA GLY A 225 0.14 -6.56 8.08
C GLY A 225 -0.67 -5.98 9.25
N GLY A 226 -1.05 -4.72 9.14
CA GLY A 226 -1.93 -4.06 10.10
C GLY A 226 -1.31 -3.69 11.44
N GLY A 227 0.03 -3.68 11.56
CA GLY A 227 0.73 -3.36 12.80
C GLY A 227 0.37 -2.01 13.41
N THR A 228 0.07 -1.00 12.58
CA THR A 228 -0.17 0.37 13.02
C THR A 228 -1.64 0.79 13.07
N THR A 229 -2.55 0.09 12.40
CA THR A 229 -3.94 0.58 12.16
C THR A 229 -5.05 -0.22 12.84
N LYS A 230 -4.70 -1.25 13.63
CA LYS A 230 -5.71 -2.13 14.29
C LYS A 230 -6.68 -1.38 15.21
N ASN A 231 -6.23 -0.30 15.84
CA ASN A 231 -6.98 0.41 16.89
C ASN A 231 -7.83 1.58 16.36
N VAL A 232 -7.75 1.93 15.07
CA VAL A 232 -8.40 3.12 14.47
C VAL A 232 -9.40 2.74 13.37
N LYS A 233 -10.24 1.73 13.61
CA LYS A 233 -11.10 1.12 12.59
C LYS A 233 -12.04 2.10 11.88
N ALA A 234 -12.69 3.01 12.61
CA ALA A 234 -13.59 4.01 12.04
C ALA A 234 -12.84 4.98 11.11
N THR A 235 -11.71 5.53 11.60
CA THR A 235 -10.87 6.45 10.83
C THR A 235 -10.28 5.76 9.60
N ARG A 236 -9.83 4.51 9.75
CA ARG A 236 -9.32 3.71 8.64
C ARG A 236 -10.38 3.51 7.54
N LEU A 237 -11.62 3.17 7.93
CA LEU A 237 -12.71 3.02 6.97
C LEU A 237 -13.02 4.36 6.28
N PHE A 238 -13.13 5.45 7.05
CA PHE A 238 -13.35 6.79 6.52
C PHE A 238 -12.29 7.16 5.47
N LEU A 239 -11.01 7.05 5.80
CA LEU A 239 -9.90 7.39 4.90
C LEU A 239 -9.91 6.53 3.63
N ASN A 240 -10.21 5.24 3.76
CA ASN A 240 -10.32 4.35 2.59
C ASN A 240 -11.49 4.75 1.66
N LEU A 241 -12.66 5.09 2.23
CA LEU A 241 -13.81 5.55 1.45
C LEU A 241 -13.55 6.91 0.78
N GLN A 242 -12.89 7.83 1.49
CA GLN A 242 -12.51 9.14 0.96
C GLN A 242 -11.55 8.98 -0.22
N SER A 243 -10.48 8.20 -0.05
CA SER A 243 -9.50 7.94 -1.12
C SER A 243 -10.11 7.20 -2.31
N ARG A 244 -11.05 6.27 -2.08
CA ARG A 244 -11.84 5.63 -3.15
C ARG A 244 -12.60 6.65 -3.99
N LEU A 245 -13.31 7.57 -3.34
CA LEU A 245 -14.09 8.58 -4.04
C LEU A 245 -13.20 9.55 -4.80
N LEU A 246 -12.07 9.93 -4.22
CA LEU A 246 -11.05 10.75 -4.89
C LEU A 246 -10.50 10.04 -6.14
N TYR A 247 -10.12 8.76 -6.02
CA TYR A 247 -9.66 7.95 -7.14
C TYR A 247 -10.74 7.85 -8.24
N ALA A 248 -11.98 7.57 -7.85
CA ALA A 248 -13.08 7.48 -8.80
C ALA A 248 -13.34 8.82 -9.52
N LYS A 249 -13.26 9.94 -8.81
CA LYS A 249 -13.38 11.28 -9.39
C LYS A 249 -12.26 11.60 -10.39
N LYS A 250 -11.04 11.14 -10.10
CA LYS A 250 -9.85 11.39 -10.93
C LYS A 250 -9.82 10.51 -12.19
N HIS A 251 -10.24 9.25 -12.09
CA HIS A 251 -9.98 8.24 -13.13
C HIS A 251 -11.21 7.72 -13.87
N PHE A 252 -12.42 8.03 -13.42
CA PHE A 252 -13.64 7.60 -14.09
C PHE A 252 -14.35 8.78 -14.76
N SER A 253 -15.19 8.48 -15.77
CA SER A 253 -16.15 9.45 -16.30
C SER A 253 -17.11 9.93 -15.21
N GLY A 254 -17.76 11.08 -15.42
CA GLY A 254 -18.73 11.62 -14.47
C GLY A 254 -19.83 10.61 -14.08
N GLY A 255 -20.34 9.84 -15.04
CA GLY A 255 -21.32 8.77 -14.78
C GLY A 255 -20.74 7.66 -13.91
N GLY A 256 -19.50 7.22 -14.19
CA GLY A 256 -18.80 6.22 -13.39
C GLY A 256 -18.53 6.69 -11.96
N TYR A 257 -18.08 7.92 -11.78
CA TYR A 257 -17.89 8.52 -10.46
C TYR A 257 -19.20 8.57 -9.66
N ASN A 258 -20.28 9.09 -10.26
CA ASN A 258 -21.58 9.19 -9.61
C ASN A 258 -22.13 7.81 -9.20
N PHE A 259 -21.91 6.80 -10.02
CA PHE A 259 -22.31 5.42 -9.71
C PHE A 259 -21.50 4.88 -8.50
N VAL A 260 -20.17 5.06 -8.47
CA VAL A 260 -19.36 4.66 -7.31
C VAL A 260 -19.78 5.40 -6.05
N LYS A 261 -20.05 6.71 -6.16
CA LYS A 261 -20.54 7.53 -5.06
C LYS A 261 -21.88 7.00 -4.53
N PHE A 262 -22.83 6.70 -5.42
CA PHE A 262 -24.12 6.07 -5.07
C PHE A 262 -23.91 4.74 -4.33
N CYS A 263 -23.10 3.83 -4.87
CA CYS A 263 -22.80 2.56 -4.23
C CYS A 263 -22.20 2.75 -2.83
N THR A 264 -21.26 3.70 -2.70
CA THR A 264 -20.58 3.98 -1.43
C THR A 264 -21.55 4.53 -0.36
N PHE A 265 -22.46 5.44 -0.70
CA PHE A 265 -23.32 6.07 0.30
C PHE A 265 -24.63 5.33 0.58
N PHE A 266 -25.15 4.58 -0.38
CA PHE A 266 -26.48 3.97 -0.27
C PHE A 266 -26.46 2.44 -0.17
N ILE A 267 -25.56 1.76 -0.88
CA ILE A 267 -25.52 0.30 -0.88
C ILE A 267 -24.59 -0.24 0.21
N GLU A 268 -23.35 0.22 0.22
CA GLU A 268 -22.30 -0.35 1.08
C GLU A 268 -22.61 -0.24 2.59
N PRO A 269 -23.15 0.87 3.14
CA PRO A 269 -23.43 0.93 4.57
C PRO A 269 -24.50 -0.09 4.98
N ILE A 270 -25.51 -0.33 4.14
CA ILE A 270 -26.54 -1.32 4.41
C ILE A 270 -25.92 -2.72 4.42
N THR A 271 -25.21 -3.08 3.36
CA THR A 271 -24.58 -4.41 3.23
C THR A 271 -23.58 -4.68 4.36
N ARG A 272 -22.76 -3.67 4.73
CA ARG A 272 -21.81 -3.82 5.84
C ARG A 272 -22.51 -4.09 7.15
N ASN A 273 -23.55 -3.33 7.49
CA ASN A 273 -24.25 -3.50 8.73
C ASN A 273 -24.99 -4.85 8.78
N VAL A 274 -25.65 -5.26 7.69
CA VAL A 274 -26.30 -6.58 7.60
C VAL A 274 -25.26 -7.71 7.81
N LEU A 275 -24.12 -7.65 7.14
CA LEU A 275 -23.07 -8.66 7.31
C LEU A 275 -22.47 -8.68 8.72
N LEU A 276 -22.36 -7.53 9.40
CA LEU A 276 -21.91 -7.45 10.78
C LEU A 276 -22.94 -8.04 11.75
N MET A 277 -24.23 -7.78 11.53
CA MET A 277 -25.32 -8.39 12.31
C MET A 277 -25.34 -9.90 12.18
N LEU A 278 -25.26 -10.42 10.94
CA LEU A 278 -25.22 -11.87 10.67
C LEU A 278 -24.00 -12.57 11.30
N ARG A 279 -22.90 -11.85 11.52
CA ARG A 279 -21.69 -12.36 12.20
C ARG A 279 -21.70 -12.14 13.72
N GLY A 280 -22.73 -11.57 14.29
CA GLY A 280 -22.81 -11.23 15.71
C GLY A 280 -21.86 -10.11 16.17
N ASN A 281 -21.28 -9.35 15.22
CA ASN A 281 -20.27 -8.34 15.52
C ASN A 281 -20.88 -6.93 15.65
N PHE A 282 -21.78 -6.76 16.59
CA PHE A 282 -22.53 -5.50 16.80
C PHE A 282 -21.64 -4.30 17.20
N ARG A 283 -20.49 -4.57 17.84
CA ARG A 283 -19.55 -3.49 18.25
C ARG A 283 -18.98 -2.74 17.05
N GLU A 284 -18.78 -3.41 15.92
CA GLU A 284 -18.23 -2.79 14.71
C GLU A 284 -19.24 -1.90 13.97
N ILE A 285 -20.53 -2.05 14.21
CA ILE A 285 -21.58 -1.22 13.59
C ILE A 285 -21.35 0.26 13.94
N LYS A 286 -20.98 0.56 15.20
CA LYS A 286 -20.63 1.92 15.62
C LYS A 286 -19.48 2.51 14.80
N ASN A 287 -18.44 1.72 14.50
CA ASN A 287 -17.31 2.16 13.70
C ASN A 287 -17.74 2.48 12.26
N VAL A 288 -18.66 1.72 11.69
CA VAL A 288 -19.22 2.00 10.35
C VAL A 288 -19.95 3.34 10.36
N PHE A 289 -20.87 3.55 11.31
CA PHE A 289 -21.59 4.83 11.43
C PHE A 289 -20.65 6.03 11.61
N GLN A 290 -19.66 5.92 12.48
CA GLN A 290 -18.66 6.97 12.69
C GLN A 290 -17.89 7.30 11.40
N ALA A 291 -17.48 6.29 10.65
CA ALA A 291 -16.77 6.49 9.38
C ALA A 291 -17.62 7.25 8.35
N TYR A 292 -18.90 6.91 8.22
CA TYR A 292 -19.80 7.60 7.30
C TYR A 292 -20.16 9.02 7.75
N ILE A 293 -20.30 9.26 9.05
CA ILE A 293 -20.46 10.64 9.60
C ILE A 293 -19.23 11.49 9.24
N LEU A 294 -18.02 10.95 9.43
CA LEU A 294 -16.78 11.64 9.05
C LEU A 294 -16.75 11.91 7.53
N LEU A 295 -17.15 10.95 6.70
CA LEU A 295 -17.18 11.09 5.25
C LEU A 295 -18.14 12.20 4.79
N ILE A 296 -19.32 12.30 5.42
CA ILE A 296 -20.31 13.34 5.11
C ILE A 296 -19.81 14.73 5.56
N LYS A 297 -19.21 14.82 6.77
CA LYS A 297 -18.71 16.09 7.32
C LYS A 297 -17.55 16.67 6.54
N ASN A 298 -16.65 15.82 6.02
CA ASN A 298 -15.46 16.26 5.30
C ASN A 298 -15.69 16.43 3.78
N LYS A 299 -16.95 16.40 3.34
CA LYS A 299 -17.38 16.57 1.92
C LYS A 299 -16.34 16.00 0.96
N ALA A 300 -16.46 14.74 0.68
CA ALA A 300 -15.69 14.11 -0.40
C ALA A 300 -16.09 14.68 -1.76
#